data_3d5efc7247481b2f51edc641a151fb7b
#
_entry.id   3d5efc7247481b2f51edc641a151fb7b
#
_cell.length_a   1.000
_cell.length_b   1.000
_cell.length_c   1.000
_cell.angle_alpha   90.00
_cell.angle_beta   90.00
_cell.angle_gamma   90.00
#
_symmetry.space_group_name_H-M   'P 1'
#
loop_
_entity.id
_entity.type
_entity.pdbx_description
1 polymer ?
#
loop_
_entity_poly.entity_id
_entity_poly.type
_entity_poly.pdbx_seq_one_letter_code
_entity_poly.pdbx_strand_id
1 'polypeptide(L)'
;HLYKKYPSKIIELDRKLYSEIAIIWKTDELKRTKPSPLDEARWGLAVIEDSLWDTIPKVYKRLNDIFRKNLKKDLPRDFNPIQFGSWMGGDRDGNPNVTAEVTKKVILFSRWQAAKLYEKELTKLIQDLSMEECSTKIKRATGNSYEPYRVYLRPIRDKVRLTHQLIENHLNRSEEHTSELQSPCNLVCRLLLE
;
A
#
# COMPACT_ATOMS: atom_id res chain seq x y z
N HIS A 1 0.86 -18.82 39.79
CA HIS A 1 -0.58 -18.54 40.12
C HIS A 1 -1.52 -18.71 38.91
N LEU A 2 -1.12 -18.42 37.70
CA LEU A 2 -1.90 -18.57 36.45
C LEU A 2 -2.12 -20.05 36.06
N TYR A 3 -1.14 -20.92 36.30
CA TYR A 3 -1.21 -22.37 36.00
C TYR A 3 -2.34 -23.10 36.72
N LYS A 4 -2.67 -22.68 37.94
CA LYS A 4 -3.81 -23.32 38.72
C LYS A 4 -5.19 -22.85 38.28
N LYS A 5 -5.29 -21.69 37.59
CA LYS A 5 -6.60 -21.07 37.30
C LYS A 5 -7.18 -21.45 35.93
N TYR A 6 -6.31 -21.80 34.95
CA TYR A 6 -6.76 -22.10 33.57
C TYR A 6 -5.93 -23.21 32.91
N PRO A 7 -5.99 -24.47 33.41
CA PRO A 7 -5.13 -25.54 32.89
C PRO A 7 -5.40 -25.90 31.43
N SER A 8 -6.63 -25.84 30.96
CA SER A 8 -6.99 -26.12 29.56
C SER A 8 -6.43 -25.09 28.59
N LYS A 9 -6.41 -23.82 28.97
CA LYS A 9 -5.89 -22.72 28.16
C LYS A 9 -4.34 -22.79 28.03
N ILE A 10 -3.68 -23.26 29.08
CA ILE A 10 -2.23 -23.44 29.08
C ILE A 10 -1.84 -24.59 28.17
N ILE A 11 -2.55 -25.73 28.24
CA ILE A 11 -2.31 -26.86 27.34
C ILE A 11 -2.52 -26.47 25.86
N GLU A 12 -3.50 -25.64 25.57
CA GLU A 12 -3.72 -25.13 24.22
C GLU A 12 -2.59 -24.20 23.75
N LEU A 13 -2.12 -23.31 24.62
CA LEU A 13 -0.99 -22.41 24.34
C LEU A 13 0.32 -23.21 24.16
N ASP A 14 0.57 -24.20 25.00
CA ASP A 14 1.74 -25.07 24.86
C ASP A 14 1.73 -25.84 23.54
N ARG A 15 0.58 -26.36 23.13
CA ARG A 15 0.41 -27.02 21.82
C ARG A 15 0.67 -26.07 20.66
N LYS A 16 0.14 -24.86 20.72
CA LYS A 16 0.39 -23.82 19.70
C LYS A 16 1.87 -23.46 19.65
N LEU A 17 2.48 -23.19 20.80
CA LEU A 17 3.91 -22.87 20.88
C LEU A 17 4.77 -24.01 20.33
N TYR A 18 4.47 -25.26 20.69
CA TYR A 18 5.17 -26.42 20.16
C TYR A 18 5.01 -26.56 18.65
N SER A 19 3.81 -26.31 18.13
CA SER A 19 3.54 -26.31 16.69
C SER A 19 4.35 -25.25 15.97
N GLU A 20 4.37 -24.02 16.47
CA GLU A 20 5.14 -22.90 15.89
C GLU A 20 6.66 -23.19 15.92
N ILE A 21 7.17 -23.68 17.04
CA ILE A 21 8.60 -24.09 17.16
C ILE A 21 8.90 -25.21 16.17
N ALA A 22 8.01 -26.21 16.03
CA ALA A 22 8.23 -27.31 15.09
C ALA A 22 8.19 -26.86 13.63
N ILE A 23 7.34 -25.89 13.29
CA ILE A 23 7.29 -25.27 11.97
C ILE A 23 8.60 -24.55 11.70
N ILE A 24 9.04 -23.66 12.59
CA ILE A 24 10.31 -22.93 12.46
C ILE A 24 11.49 -23.91 12.31
N TRP A 25 11.55 -24.93 13.16
CA TRP A 25 12.63 -25.91 13.14
C TRP A 25 12.68 -26.74 11.85
N LYS A 26 11.53 -27.05 11.27
CA LYS A 26 11.42 -27.85 10.03
C LYS A 26 11.42 -27.00 8.77
N THR A 27 11.31 -25.67 8.89
CA THR A 27 11.35 -24.77 7.75
C THR A 27 12.79 -24.67 7.24
N ASP A 28 12.99 -25.00 5.98
CA ASP A 28 14.28 -24.77 5.30
C ASP A 28 14.40 -23.26 4.99
N GLU A 29 15.03 -22.53 5.90
CA GLU A 29 15.28 -21.09 5.75
C GLU A 29 16.34 -20.77 4.69
N LEU A 30 17.09 -21.77 4.26
CA LEU A 30 18.11 -21.60 3.25
C LEU A 30 17.46 -21.49 1.86
N LYS A 31 17.26 -20.26 1.41
CA LYS A 31 16.87 -20.02 0.02
C LYS A 31 17.98 -20.54 -0.89
N ARG A 32 17.71 -21.62 -1.58
CA ARG A 32 18.65 -22.27 -2.52
C ARG A 32 19.00 -21.38 -3.71
N THR A 33 18.14 -20.39 -3.99
CA THR A 33 18.34 -19.40 -5.04
C THR A 33 18.49 -18.01 -4.44
N LYS A 34 19.53 -17.29 -4.83
CA LYS A 34 19.73 -15.89 -4.43
C LYS A 34 18.56 -15.04 -4.99
N PRO A 35 17.84 -14.27 -4.16
CA PRO A 35 16.76 -13.43 -4.65
C PRO A 35 17.27 -12.39 -5.64
N SER A 36 16.48 -12.11 -6.66
CA SER A 36 16.75 -11.00 -7.55
C SER A 36 16.40 -9.66 -6.88
N PRO A 37 16.97 -8.51 -7.34
CA PRO A 37 16.58 -7.20 -6.84
C PRO A 37 15.08 -6.89 -7.00
N LEU A 38 14.43 -7.50 -7.99
CA LEU A 38 12.96 -7.41 -8.18
C LEU A 38 12.20 -8.18 -7.10
N ASP A 39 12.69 -9.35 -6.69
CA ASP A 39 12.06 -10.13 -5.62
C ASP A 39 12.18 -9.40 -4.27
N GLU A 40 13.33 -8.79 -4.01
CA GLU A 40 13.52 -7.96 -2.83
C GLU A 40 12.55 -6.77 -2.80
N ALA A 41 12.38 -6.10 -3.94
CA ALA A 41 11.43 -5.01 -4.06
C ALA A 41 9.97 -5.46 -3.86
N ARG A 42 9.58 -6.61 -4.41
CA ARG A 42 8.25 -7.21 -4.21
C ARG A 42 7.99 -7.50 -2.73
N TRP A 43 8.96 -8.04 -2.02
CA TRP A 43 8.82 -8.31 -0.57
C TRP A 43 8.68 -7.03 0.24
N GLY A 44 9.49 -6.02 -0.03
CA GLY A 44 9.36 -4.73 0.64
C GLY A 44 8.00 -4.06 0.39
N LEU A 45 7.48 -4.15 -0.83
CA LEU A 45 6.15 -3.66 -1.18
C LEU A 45 5.03 -4.45 -0.49
N ALA A 46 5.19 -5.77 -0.33
CA ALA A 46 4.23 -6.59 0.42
C ALA A 46 4.14 -6.15 1.89
N VAL A 47 5.26 -5.81 2.54
CA VAL A 47 5.24 -5.26 3.91
C VAL A 47 4.45 -3.95 3.97
N ILE A 48 4.55 -3.10 2.95
CA ILE A 48 3.76 -1.86 2.87
C ILE A 48 2.27 -2.19 2.77
N GLU A 49 1.87 -3.14 1.91
CA GLU A 49 0.48 -3.56 1.73
C GLU A 49 -0.09 -4.20 3.00
N ASP A 50 0.62 -5.17 3.56
CA ASP A 50 0.08 -6.04 4.61
C ASP A 50 0.12 -5.42 6.01
N SER A 51 1.05 -4.49 6.25
CA SER A 51 1.29 -3.95 7.59
C SER A 51 1.18 -2.44 7.68
N LEU A 52 1.90 -1.71 6.83
CA LEU A 52 2.05 -0.26 6.98
C LEU A 52 0.81 0.50 6.52
N TRP A 53 0.16 0.05 5.46
CA TRP A 53 -1.01 0.72 4.89
C TRP A 53 -2.13 0.92 5.91
N ASP A 54 -2.45 -0.12 6.67
CA ASP A 54 -3.50 -0.06 7.69
C ASP A 54 -3.03 0.51 9.03
N THR A 55 -1.73 0.41 9.32
CA THR A 55 -1.18 0.80 10.62
C THR A 55 -0.93 2.29 10.71
N ILE A 56 -0.41 2.91 9.66
CA ILE A 56 -0.06 4.34 9.69
C ILE A 56 -1.25 5.25 9.93
N PRO A 57 -2.41 5.09 9.28
CA PRO A 57 -3.60 5.86 9.59
C PRO A 57 -4.05 5.73 11.05
N LYS A 58 -3.91 4.54 11.65
CA LYS A 58 -4.24 4.29 13.05
C LYS A 58 -3.28 5.01 13.99
N VAL A 59 -1.97 4.98 13.69
CA VAL A 59 -0.95 5.72 14.44
C VAL A 59 -1.22 7.22 14.35
N TYR A 60 -1.51 7.73 13.16
CA TYR A 60 -1.83 9.14 12.95
C TYR A 60 -3.08 9.57 13.73
N LYS A 61 -4.14 8.78 13.69
CA LYS A 61 -5.37 9.03 14.46
C LYS A 61 -5.07 9.08 15.97
N ARG A 62 -4.32 8.10 16.47
CA ARG A 62 -3.92 8.05 17.88
C ARG A 62 -3.07 9.25 18.29
N LEU A 63 -2.15 9.67 17.43
CA LEU A 63 -1.35 10.86 17.64
C LEU A 63 -2.23 12.12 17.71
N ASN A 64 -3.20 12.27 16.81
CA ASN A 64 -4.14 13.37 16.83
C ASN A 64 -4.99 13.38 18.10
N ASP A 65 -5.44 12.23 18.58
CA ASP A 65 -6.21 12.11 19.82
C ASP A 65 -5.38 12.56 21.04
N ILE A 66 -4.08 12.22 21.08
CA ILE A 66 -3.13 12.67 22.12
C ILE A 66 -2.95 14.19 22.04
N PHE A 67 -2.76 14.75 20.85
CA PHE A 67 -2.64 16.19 20.62
C PHE A 67 -3.90 16.92 21.09
N ARG A 68 -5.07 16.45 20.70
CA ARG A 68 -6.36 17.03 21.12
C ARG A 68 -6.55 16.99 22.64
N LYS A 69 -6.16 15.88 23.28
CA LYS A 69 -6.25 15.72 24.73
C LYS A 69 -5.35 16.69 25.48
N ASN A 70 -4.09 16.85 25.06
CA ASN A 70 -3.09 17.60 25.79
C ASN A 70 -3.03 19.09 25.39
N LEU A 71 -3.16 19.39 24.10
CA LEU A 71 -2.99 20.73 23.56
C LEU A 71 -4.32 21.40 23.14
N LYS A 72 -5.45 20.67 23.24
CA LYS A 72 -6.79 21.15 22.82
C LYS A 72 -6.83 21.62 21.36
N LYS A 73 -5.97 21.06 20.52
CA LYS A 73 -5.85 21.37 19.08
C LYS A 73 -5.76 20.07 18.29
N ASP A 74 -6.26 20.10 17.06
CA ASP A 74 -6.03 19.04 16.10
C ASP A 74 -4.68 19.22 15.41
N LEU A 75 -4.10 18.10 14.94
CA LEU A 75 -2.95 18.15 14.05
C LEU A 75 -3.33 18.85 12.73
N PRO A 76 -2.43 19.64 12.14
CA PRO A 76 -2.65 20.22 10.82
C PRO A 76 -2.98 19.10 9.81
N ARG A 77 -3.86 19.38 8.84
CA ARG A 77 -4.26 18.38 7.83
C ARG A 77 -3.13 17.94 6.92
N ASP A 78 -2.15 18.79 6.72
CA ASP A 78 -0.95 18.58 5.93
C ASP A 78 0.24 18.08 6.75
N PHE A 79 0.04 17.81 8.05
CA PHE A 79 1.07 17.25 8.91
C PHE A 79 1.39 15.82 8.49
N ASN A 80 2.58 15.61 7.92
CA ASN A 80 3.08 14.32 7.49
C ASN A 80 4.40 13.97 8.19
N PRO A 81 4.35 13.41 9.40
CA PRO A 81 5.52 13.11 10.21
C PRO A 81 6.31 11.88 9.76
N ILE A 82 5.70 11.05 8.89
CA ILE A 82 6.29 9.79 8.45
C ILE A 82 6.44 9.83 6.93
N GLN A 83 7.67 9.72 6.46
CA GLN A 83 7.98 9.61 5.03
C GLN A 83 8.70 8.28 4.79
N PHE A 84 8.32 7.61 3.71
CA PHE A 84 8.92 6.37 3.30
C PHE A 84 9.87 6.59 2.15
N GLY A 85 11.03 5.94 2.24
CA GLY A 85 11.97 5.80 1.15
C GLY A 85 12.23 4.32 0.90
N SER A 86 12.67 3.98 -0.29
CA SER A 86 13.11 2.65 -0.63
C SER A 86 14.41 2.74 -1.42
N TRP A 87 15.39 1.92 -1.05
CA TRP A 87 16.63 1.74 -1.82
C TRP A 87 16.55 0.52 -2.75
N MET A 88 15.55 -0.34 -2.58
CA MET A 88 15.41 -1.58 -3.33
C MET A 88 15.32 -1.29 -4.84
N GLY A 89 16.18 -1.94 -5.60
CA GLY A 89 16.27 -1.75 -7.04
C GLY A 89 16.82 -0.39 -7.50
N GLY A 90 17.19 0.50 -6.58
CA GLY A 90 17.78 1.82 -6.88
C GLY A 90 19.23 1.93 -6.46
N ASP A 91 19.56 1.40 -5.29
CA ASP A 91 20.93 1.35 -4.79
C ASP A 91 21.70 0.20 -5.45
N ARG A 92 22.78 0.53 -6.11
CA ARG A 92 23.57 -0.44 -6.87
C ARG A 92 24.64 -1.10 -6.03
N ASP A 93 25.27 -0.36 -5.13
CA ASP A 93 26.32 -0.80 -4.20
C ASP A 93 27.23 -1.93 -4.76
N GLY A 94 27.69 -1.77 -6.00
CA GLY A 94 28.49 -2.75 -6.72
C GLY A 94 27.75 -4.00 -7.23
N ASN A 95 26.43 -4.08 -7.05
CA ASN A 95 25.63 -5.20 -7.56
C ASN A 95 25.32 -5.02 -9.06
N PRO A 96 25.90 -5.84 -9.95
CA PRO A 96 25.69 -5.72 -11.39
C PRO A 96 24.25 -6.03 -11.83
N ASN A 97 23.46 -6.71 -10.97
CA ASN A 97 22.07 -7.06 -11.27
C ASN A 97 21.11 -5.88 -11.04
N VAL A 98 21.54 -4.79 -10.39
CA VAL A 98 20.74 -3.57 -10.25
C VAL A 98 21.00 -2.65 -11.45
N THR A 99 20.34 -2.97 -12.54
CA THR A 99 20.42 -2.21 -13.81
C THR A 99 19.39 -1.08 -13.84
N ALA A 100 19.53 -0.14 -14.79
CA ALA A 100 18.52 0.90 -15.00
C ALA A 100 17.12 0.33 -15.31
N GLU A 101 17.06 -0.80 -16.03
CA GLU A 101 15.81 -1.52 -16.32
C GLU A 101 15.16 -2.06 -15.06
N VAL A 102 15.94 -2.64 -14.15
CA VAL A 102 15.46 -3.10 -12.84
C VAL A 102 14.92 -1.95 -12.04
N THR A 103 15.65 -0.83 -11.96
CA THR A 103 15.20 0.39 -11.27
C THR A 103 13.86 0.88 -11.81
N LYS A 104 13.72 0.94 -13.14
CA LYS A 104 12.48 1.33 -13.81
C LYS A 104 11.33 0.38 -13.47
N LYS A 105 11.55 -0.94 -13.51
CA LYS A 105 10.55 -1.94 -13.12
C LYS A 105 10.13 -1.78 -11.67
N VAL A 106 11.06 -1.56 -10.73
CA VAL A 106 10.74 -1.35 -9.32
C VAL A 106 9.91 -0.10 -9.10
N ILE A 107 10.22 1.02 -9.78
CA ILE A 107 9.41 2.23 -9.73
C ILE A 107 8.00 1.97 -10.25
N LEU A 108 7.85 1.25 -11.34
CA LEU A 108 6.54 0.88 -11.89
C LEU A 108 5.76 -0.02 -10.94
N PHE A 109 6.40 -1.01 -10.32
CA PHE A 109 5.76 -1.85 -9.27
C PHE A 109 5.28 -1.02 -8.09
N SER A 110 6.10 -0.09 -7.60
CA SER A 110 5.72 0.78 -6.48
C SER A 110 4.50 1.63 -6.82
N ARG A 111 4.43 2.16 -8.03
CA ARG A 111 3.28 2.95 -8.52
C ARG A 111 2.04 2.07 -8.73
N TRP A 112 2.22 0.88 -9.29
CA TRP A 112 1.15 -0.10 -9.46
C TRP A 112 0.53 -0.48 -8.12
N GLN A 113 1.36 -0.79 -7.13
CA GLN A 113 0.94 -1.11 -5.78
C GLN A 113 0.17 0.04 -5.12
N ALA A 114 0.70 1.26 -5.22
CA ALA A 114 0.02 2.44 -4.69
C ALA A 114 -1.35 2.65 -5.36
N ALA A 115 -1.43 2.56 -6.69
CA ALA A 115 -2.68 2.71 -7.42
C ALA A 115 -3.71 1.64 -7.01
N LYS A 116 -3.28 0.37 -6.87
CA LYS A 116 -4.11 -0.74 -6.38
C LYS A 116 -4.69 -0.45 -4.99
N LEU A 117 -3.85 0.00 -4.07
CA LEU A 117 -4.28 0.31 -2.69
C LEU A 117 -5.25 1.50 -2.66
N TYR A 118 -4.97 2.58 -3.39
CA TYR A 118 -5.88 3.72 -3.48
C TYR A 118 -7.20 3.36 -4.17
N GLU A 119 -7.21 2.54 -5.20
CA GLU A 119 -8.43 2.07 -5.84
C GLU A 119 -9.31 1.28 -4.86
N LYS A 120 -8.71 0.41 -4.05
CA LYS A 120 -9.39 -0.34 -3.00
C LYS A 120 -10.04 0.57 -1.98
N GLU A 121 -9.28 1.54 -1.44
CA GLU A 121 -9.80 2.49 -0.44
C GLU A 121 -10.89 3.40 -1.01
N LEU A 122 -10.71 3.93 -2.22
CA LEU A 122 -11.73 4.75 -2.89
C LEU A 122 -13.01 3.96 -3.14
N THR A 123 -12.89 2.69 -3.52
CA THR A 123 -14.05 1.82 -3.73
C THR A 123 -14.81 1.62 -2.43
N LYS A 124 -14.12 1.34 -1.33
CA LYS A 124 -14.71 1.23 0.00
C LYS A 124 -15.37 2.54 0.43
N LEU A 125 -14.66 3.66 0.29
CA LEU A 125 -15.18 4.97 0.63
C LEU A 125 -16.45 5.34 -0.16
N ILE A 126 -16.52 5.00 -1.45
CA ILE A 126 -17.72 5.18 -2.29
C ILE A 126 -18.88 4.32 -1.78
N GLN A 127 -18.62 3.11 -1.28
CA GLN A 127 -19.65 2.25 -0.69
C GLN A 127 -20.17 2.82 0.63
N ASP A 128 -19.28 3.33 1.48
CA ASP A 128 -19.60 3.83 2.82
C ASP A 128 -20.32 5.20 2.78
N LEU A 129 -20.07 6.03 1.75
CA LEU A 129 -20.60 7.39 1.64
C LEU A 129 -21.87 7.45 0.77
N SER A 130 -23.01 7.05 1.35
CA SER A 130 -24.33 7.13 0.68
C SER A 130 -25.25 8.20 1.27
N MET A 131 -24.67 9.32 1.74
CA MET A 131 -25.44 10.40 2.36
C MET A 131 -25.81 11.49 1.36
N GLU A 132 -26.97 12.12 1.58
CA GLU A 132 -27.47 13.24 0.75
C GLU A 132 -26.84 14.57 1.17
N GLU A 133 -26.60 14.75 2.47
CA GLU A 133 -26.00 15.99 2.98
C GLU A 133 -24.52 16.06 2.65
N CYS A 134 -24.11 17.19 2.07
CA CYS A 134 -22.72 17.41 1.72
C CYS A 134 -22.30 18.88 1.91
N SER A 135 -20.98 19.11 1.89
CA SER A 135 -20.44 20.46 1.95
C SER A 135 -20.81 21.26 0.69
N THR A 136 -20.86 22.59 0.83
CA THR A 136 -21.13 23.51 -0.31
C THR A 136 -20.17 23.30 -1.48
N LYS A 137 -18.93 22.93 -1.20
CA LYS A 137 -17.91 22.64 -2.22
C LYS A 137 -18.29 21.41 -3.05
N ILE A 138 -18.70 20.34 -2.41
CA ILE A 138 -19.13 19.11 -3.08
C ILE A 138 -20.42 19.35 -3.86
N LYS A 139 -21.40 20.05 -3.26
CA LYS A 139 -22.66 20.39 -3.93
C LYS A 139 -22.44 21.19 -5.22
N ARG A 140 -21.49 22.13 -5.23
CA ARG A 140 -21.12 22.88 -6.44
C ARG A 140 -20.52 21.98 -7.53
N ALA A 141 -19.77 20.96 -7.16
CA ALA A 141 -19.11 20.05 -8.10
C ALA A 141 -20.05 18.97 -8.65
N THR A 142 -21.11 18.59 -7.91
CA THR A 142 -21.97 17.43 -8.23
C THR A 142 -23.42 17.82 -8.57
N GLY A 143 -23.78 19.10 -8.43
CA GLY A 143 -25.14 19.59 -8.63
C GLY A 143 -26.13 19.02 -7.60
N ASN A 144 -27.37 18.81 -8.00
CA ASN A 144 -28.44 18.27 -7.13
C ASN A 144 -28.46 16.73 -7.16
N SER A 145 -27.34 16.10 -6.84
CA SER A 145 -27.26 14.65 -6.75
C SER A 145 -27.76 14.16 -5.39
N TYR A 146 -28.45 13.02 -5.35
CA TYR A 146 -28.85 12.35 -4.10
C TYR A 146 -27.65 11.72 -3.37
N GLU A 147 -26.57 11.39 -4.07
CA GLU A 147 -25.35 10.79 -3.49
C GLU A 147 -24.12 11.59 -3.91
N PRO A 148 -23.98 12.86 -3.45
CA PRO A 148 -22.99 13.79 -3.97
C PRO A 148 -21.56 13.32 -3.77
N TYR A 149 -21.25 12.66 -2.66
CA TYR A 149 -19.90 12.12 -2.43
C TYR A 149 -19.55 11.00 -3.40
N ARG A 150 -20.48 10.11 -3.69
CA ARG A 150 -20.28 9.02 -4.67
C ARG A 150 -20.04 9.57 -6.07
N VAL A 151 -20.84 10.54 -6.48
CA VAL A 151 -20.68 11.21 -7.78
C VAL A 151 -19.33 11.91 -7.87
N TYR A 152 -18.88 12.54 -6.81
CA TYR A 152 -17.58 13.22 -6.76
C TYR A 152 -16.40 12.25 -6.79
N LEU A 153 -16.49 11.13 -6.09
CA LEU A 153 -15.38 10.17 -5.92
C LEU A 153 -15.23 9.19 -7.09
N ARG A 154 -16.33 8.84 -7.79
CA ARG A 154 -16.26 7.89 -8.91
C ARG A 154 -15.26 8.28 -10.00
N PRO A 155 -15.22 9.50 -10.51
CA PRO A 155 -14.23 9.90 -11.52
C PRO A 155 -12.78 9.81 -11.00
N ILE A 156 -12.56 10.09 -9.71
CA ILE A 156 -11.23 9.98 -9.08
C ILE A 156 -10.81 8.51 -9.05
N ARG A 157 -11.69 7.63 -8.56
CA ARG A 157 -11.43 6.19 -8.56
C ARG A 157 -11.15 5.67 -9.97
N ASP A 158 -11.92 6.10 -10.96
CA ASP A 158 -11.80 5.61 -12.33
C ASP A 158 -10.47 6.06 -12.96
N LYS A 159 -9.98 7.26 -12.66
CA LYS A 159 -8.62 7.69 -13.02
C LYS A 159 -7.54 6.82 -12.38
N VAL A 160 -7.66 6.52 -11.09
CA VAL A 160 -6.72 5.65 -10.37
C VAL A 160 -6.74 4.24 -10.95
N ARG A 161 -7.94 3.70 -11.21
CA ARG A 161 -8.12 2.39 -11.87
C ARG A 161 -7.48 2.34 -13.24
N LEU A 162 -7.68 3.35 -14.06
CA LEU A 162 -7.05 3.43 -15.38
C LEU A 162 -5.52 3.44 -15.26
N THR A 163 -4.98 4.20 -14.32
CA THR A 163 -3.54 4.22 -14.04
C THR A 163 -3.02 2.85 -13.62
N HIS A 164 -3.75 2.16 -12.71
CA HIS A 164 -3.44 0.80 -12.29
C HIS A 164 -3.36 -0.16 -13.48
N GLN A 165 -4.40 -0.20 -14.32
CA GLN A 165 -4.49 -1.05 -15.50
C GLN A 165 -3.41 -0.76 -16.54
N LEU A 166 -3.10 0.52 -16.78
CA LEU A 166 -2.05 0.92 -17.73
C LEU A 166 -0.66 0.44 -17.28
N ILE A 167 -0.36 0.58 -16.00
CA ILE A 167 0.93 0.11 -15.44
C ILE A 167 0.98 -1.42 -15.47
N GLU A 168 -0.10 -2.11 -15.11
CA GLU A 168 -0.20 -3.56 -15.14
C GLU A 168 0.03 -4.11 -16.54
N ASN A 169 -0.64 -3.54 -17.55
CA ASN A 169 -0.44 -3.93 -18.95
C ASN A 169 1.00 -3.68 -19.42
N HIS A 170 1.63 -2.61 -18.91
CA HIS A 170 3.03 -2.32 -19.24
C HIS A 170 4.00 -3.32 -18.60
N LEU A 171 3.76 -3.69 -17.34
CA LEU A 171 4.57 -4.68 -16.63
C LEU A 171 4.47 -6.05 -17.31
N ASN A 172 3.26 -6.50 -17.65
CA ASN A 172 3.01 -7.77 -18.32
C ASN A 172 3.68 -7.83 -19.70
N ARG A 173 3.58 -6.77 -20.51
CA ARG A 173 4.26 -6.70 -21.82
C ARG A 173 5.79 -6.69 -21.70
N SER A 174 6.33 -6.12 -20.62
CA SER A 174 7.79 -6.10 -20.42
C SER A 174 8.34 -7.44 -19.92
N GLU A 175 7.48 -8.34 -19.45
CA GLU A 175 7.86 -9.73 -19.18
C GLU A 175 7.87 -10.57 -20.47
N GLU A 176 7.04 -10.23 -21.46
CA GLU A 176 6.98 -10.93 -22.76
C GLU A 176 8.04 -10.46 -23.76
N HIS A 177 8.49 -9.20 -23.69
CA HIS A 177 9.45 -8.63 -24.64
C HIS A 177 10.60 -7.91 -23.92
N THR A 178 11.79 -8.50 -24.03
CA THR A 178 13.05 -7.86 -23.59
C THR A 178 13.58 -6.82 -24.56
N SER A 179 12.88 -6.48 -25.63
CA SER A 179 13.27 -5.48 -26.62
C SER A 179 12.13 -4.52 -26.94
N GLU A 180 12.41 -3.22 -26.84
CA GLU A 180 11.60 -2.05 -27.16
C GLU A 180 10.88 -1.37 -26.00
N LEU A 181 11.61 -0.48 -25.33
CA LEU A 181 11.09 0.49 -24.36
C LEU A 181 11.49 1.92 -24.71
N GLN A 182 10.72 2.55 -25.59
CA GLN A 182 10.66 4.00 -25.64
C GLN A 182 9.21 4.45 -25.54
N SER A 183 8.89 5.23 -24.47
CA SER A 183 7.77 6.18 -24.43
C SER A 183 6.51 6.04 -23.55
N PRO A 184 6.20 5.05 -22.69
CA PRO A 184 5.02 5.18 -21.82
C PRO A 184 5.23 5.96 -20.53
N CYS A 185 6.47 6.17 -20.08
CA CYS A 185 6.76 6.86 -18.81
C CYS A 185 6.29 8.31 -18.77
N ASN A 186 6.33 9.02 -19.90
CA ASN A 186 5.91 10.43 -19.98
C ASN A 186 4.38 10.60 -19.86
N LEU A 187 3.59 9.64 -20.35
CA LEU A 187 2.13 9.71 -20.32
C LEU A 187 1.60 9.50 -18.90
N VAL A 188 2.19 8.55 -18.16
CA VAL A 188 1.76 8.23 -16.80
C VAL A 188 2.17 9.33 -15.81
N CYS A 189 3.34 9.98 -16.01
CA CYS A 189 3.77 11.11 -15.19
C CYS A 189 2.86 12.33 -15.38
N ARG A 190 2.41 12.62 -16.60
CA ARG A 190 1.48 13.72 -16.89
C ARG A 190 0.10 13.53 -16.27
N LEU A 191 -0.45 12.31 -16.32
CA LEU A 191 -1.78 12.00 -15.79
C LEU A 191 -1.88 12.04 -14.25
N LEU A 192 -0.76 12.07 -13.53
CA LEU A 192 -0.73 12.13 -12.06
C LEU A 192 -0.35 13.51 -11.52
N LEU A 193 0.10 14.44 -12.36
CA LEU A 193 0.51 15.80 -11.99
C LEU A 193 -0.51 16.88 -12.40
N GLU A 194 -1.51 16.55 -13.23
CA GLU A 194 -2.69 17.37 -13.53
C GLU A 194 -3.89 16.96 -12.65
#